data_d95b1070cc88df91f1abe95b01926e8e
#
_entry.id   d95b1070cc88df91f1abe95b01926e8e
#
_cell.length_a   1.000
_cell.length_b   1.000
_cell.length_c   1.000
_cell.angle_alpha   90.00
_cell.angle_beta   90.00
_cell.angle_gamma   90.00
#
_symmetry.space_group_name_H-M   'P 1'
#
loop_
_entity.id
_entity.type
_entity.pdbx_description
1 polymer ?
#
loop_
_entity_poly.entity_id
_entity_poly.type
_entity_poly.pdbx_seq_one_letter_code
_entity_poly.pdbx_strand_id
1 'polypeptide(L)'
;MAIIAVLVFGGTIIFANNNPLSTSTVASASPRAANKELVPPVLKEDFTLLSCSQRTTIGLEGCAEHRIAAVDTRINALRRQVFQHLYDNAARRDFISAEGDWFAYRQAMCTSESDVNEGGSLVPVDFANCVVHLDRQHLAELVTLRSSYEPAS
;
A
#
# COMPACT_ATOMS: atom_id res chain seq x y z
N MET A 1 -14.42 -32.12 -27.93
CA MET A 1 -13.16 -31.51 -28.40
C MET A 1 -13.55 -30.27 -29.21
N ALA A 2 -13.46 -29.08 -28.64
CA ALA A 2 -13.83 -27.84 -29.32
C ALA A 2 -12.54 -27.22 -29.89
N ILE A 3 -12.49 -27.01 -31.19
CA ILE A 3 -11.37 -26.38 -31.89
C ILE A 3 -11.61 -24.87 -31.86
N ILE A 4 -10.72 -24.14 -31.20
CA ILE A 4 -10.72 -22.67 -31.22
C ILE A 4 -9.80 -22.24 -32.36
N ALA A 5 -10.37 -21.66 -33.41
CA ALA A 5 -9.61 -21.02 -34.48
C ALA A 5 -9.33 -19.55 -34.09
N VAL A 6 -8.06 -19.17 -33.96
CA VAL A 6 -7.62 -17.80 -33.75
C VAL A 6 -7.22 -17.22 -35.11
N LEU A 7 -7.97 -16.23 -35.57
CA LEU A 7 -7.62 -15.43 -36.75
C LEU A 7 -7.15 -14.05 -36.28
N VAL A 8 -5.89 -13.75 -36.54
CA VAL A 8 -5.29 -12.43 -36.25
C VAL A 8 -5.29 -11.60 -37.54
N PHE A 9 -6.12 -10.59 -37.61
CA PHE A 9 -6.06 -9.55 -38.64
C PHE A 9 -6.02 -8.15 -37.95
N GLY A 10 -4.92 -7.45 -38.18
CA GLY A 10 -4.85 -6.00 -37.96
C GLY A 10 -5.13 -5.50 -36.56
N GLY A 11 -4.62 -6.12 -35.51
CA GLY A 11 -4.58 -5.52 -34.14
C GLY A 11 -5.89 -5.52 -33.34
N THR A 12 -6.96 -6.17 -33.83
CA THR A 12 -8.23 -6.28 -33.09
C THR A 12 -8.57 -7.75 -32.87
N ILE A 13 -8.62 -8.19 -31.61
CA ILE A 13 -9.05 -9.53 -31.23
C ILE A 13 -10.57 -9.50 -31.05
N ILE A 14 -11.31 -10.17 -31.94
CA ILE A 14 -12.76 -10.34 -31.83
C ILE A 14 -13.04 -11.75 -31.32
N PHE A 15 -13.62 -11.88 -30.15
CA PHE A 15 -14.16 -13.15 -29.67
C PHE A 15 -15.60 -13.31 -30.16
N ALA A 16 -15.82 -14.19 -31.11
CA ALA A 16 -17.16 -14.57 -31.54
C ALA A 16 -17.71 -15.61 -30.55
N ASN A 17 -18.65 -15.21 -29.70
CA ASN A 17 -19.39 -16.10 -28.84
C ASN A 17 -20.81 -16.24 -29.36
N ASN A 18 -21.18 -17.45 -29.83
CA ASN A 18 -22.49 -17.77 -30.36
C ASN A 18 -23.52 -17.96 -29.23
N ASN A 19 -23.88 -16.88 -28.54
CA ASN A 19 -25.05 -16.85 -27.66
C ASN A 19 -26.12 -15.94 -28.26
N PRO A 20 -27.41 -16.33 -28.24
CA PRO A 20 -28.48 -15.50 -28.75
C PRO A 20 -28.63 -14.23 -27.93
N LEU A 21 -28.79 -13.11 -28.64
CA LEU A 21 -28.98 -11.76 -28.08
C LEU A 21 -30.15 -11.76 -27.07
N SER A 22 -29.81 -11.71 -25.82
CA SER A 22 -30.70 -11.18 -24.78
C SER A 22 -30.55 -9.67 -24.77
N THR A 23 -31.54 -8.98 -25.31
CA THR A 23 -31.67 -7.51 -25.19
C THR A 23 -31.94 -7.15 -23.73
N SER A 24 -30.88 -7.00 -22.95
CA SER A 24 -31.00 -6.37 -21.63
C SER A 24 -31.02 -4.87 -21.83
N THR A 25 -32.19 -4.28 -21.62
CA THR A 25 -32.38 -2.83 -21.43
C THR A 25 -31.50 -2.42 -20.25
N VAL A 26 -30.38 -1.77 -20.54
CA VAL A 26 -29.53 -1.15 -19.54
C VAL A 26 -30.30 0.06 -18.99
N ALA A 27 -30.98 -0.14 -17.90
CA ALA A 27 -31.44 0.96 -17.07
C ALA A 27 -30.18 1.71 -16.58
N SER A 28 -29.96 2.89 -17.16
CA SER A 28 -28.94 3.85 -16.72
C SER A 28 -29.33 4.39 -15.36
N ALA A 29 -29.11 3.59 -14.31
CA ALA A 29 -29.04 4.07 -12.96
C ALA A 29 -27.59 4.52 -12.76
N SER A 30 -27.35 5.80 -13.01
CA SER A 30 -26.15 6.46 -12.53
C SER A 30 -26.13 6.33 -11.01
N PRO A 31 -25.24 5.53 -10.39
CA PRO A 31 -25.11 5.61 -8.96
C PRO A 31 -24.51 7.00 -8.70
N ARG A 32 -25.27 7.85 -8.08
CA ARG A 32 -24.79 9.06 -7.43
C ARG A 32 -23.80 8.58 -6.39
N ALA A 33 -22.54 8.38 -6.83
CA ALA A 33 -21.44 8.02 -5.96
C ALA A 33 -21.44 9.06 -4.84
N ALA A 34 -21.79 8.61 -3.62
CA ALA A 34 -21.66 9.44 -2.45
C ALA A 34 -20.25 10.02 -2.49
N ASN A 35 -20.16 11.33 -2.49
CA ASN A 35 -18.90 12.07 -2.59
C ASN A 35 -18.17 11.85 -1.26
N LYS A 36 -17.58 10.63 -1.10
CA LYS A 36 -16.79 10.30 0.08
C LYS A 36 -15.59 11.22 0.05
N GLU A 37 -15.48 12.06 1.05
CA GLU A 37 -14.33 12.95 1.22
C GLU A 37 -13.04 12.11 1.18
N LEU A 38 -12.12 12.48 0.30
CA LEU A 38 -10.82 11.85 0.22
C LEU A 38 -9.96 12.38 1.35
N VAL A 39 -9.48 11.47 2.19
CA VAL A 39 -8.60 11.79 3.32
C VAL A 39 -7.22 11.21 3.10
N PRO A 40 -6.16 11.82 3.63
CA PRO A 40 -4.81 11.28 3.53
C PRO A 40 -4.76 9.90 4.21
N PRO A 41 -4.04 8.93 3.62
CA PRO A 41 -3.89 7.62 4.21
C PRO A 41 -3.12 7.70 5.53
N VAL A 42 -3.56 6.94 6.53
CA VAL A 42 -2.92 6.87 7.85
C VAL A 42 -2.35 5.48 8.03
N LEU A 43 -1.05 5.41 8.28
CA LEU A 43 -0.37 4.19 8.69
C LEU A 43 -0.67 3.98 10.17
N LYS A 44 -1.22 2.82 10.49
CA LYS A 44 -1.54 2.42 11.86
C LYS A 44 -1.17 0.95 12.02
N GLU A 45 -0.33 0.69 12.99
CA GLU A 45 0.03 -0.66 13.36
C GLU A 45 -1.03 -1.29 14.28
N ASP A 46 -1.19 -2.59 14.16
CA ASP A 46 -2.19 -3.36 14.92
C ASP A 46 -1.51 -4.16 16.07
N PHE A 47 -0.57 -3.51 16.73
CA PHE A 47 0.10 -4.08 17.90
C PHE A 47 0.03 -3.15 19.12
N THR A 48 0.13 -3.75 20.31
CA THR A 48 0.32 -3.00 21.56
C THR A 48 1.80 -2.94 21.87
N LEU A 49 2.35 -1.73 22.04
CA LEU A 49 3.77 -1.51 22.28
C LEU A 49 4.27 -2.32 23.49
N LEU A 50 5.24 -3.17 23.24
CA LEU A 50 5.95 -3.91 24.28
C LEU A 50 7.02 -3.03 24.94
N SER A 51 7.44 -3.39 26.15
CA SER A 51 8.54 -2.71 26.83
C SER A 51 9.86 -2.97 26.12
N CYS A 52 10.58 -1.91 25.76
CA CYS A 52 11.90 -2.02 25.17
C CYS A 52 12.95 -2.51 26.18
N SER A 53 13.61 -3.64 25.88
CA SER A 53 14.74 -4.18 26.66
C SER A 53 15.67 -4.96 25.74
N GLN A 54 16.97 -4.76 25.85
CA GLN A 54 17.96 -5.50 25.07
C GLN A 54 18.35 -6.86 25.70
N ARG A 55 17.66 -7.28 26.76
CA ARG A 55 18.01 -8.49 27.51
C ARG A 55 17.21 -9.73 27.12
N THR A 56 16.07 -9.54 26.45
CA THR A 56 15.16 -10.63 26.05
C THR A 56 14.68 -10.41 24.63
N THR A 57 14.28 -11.47 23.96
CA THR A 57 13.72 -11.43 22.60
C THR A 57 12.47 -10.51 22.53
N ILE A 58 11.55 -10.67 23.50
CA ILE A 58 10.37 -9.82 23.63
C ILE A 58 10.76 -8.34 23.83
N GLY A 59 11.81 -8.09 24.60
CA GLY A 59 12.31 -6.73 24.80
C GLY A 59 12.97 -6.14 23.55
N LEU A 60 13.65 -6.97 22.74
CA LEU A 60 14.19 -6.55 21.43
C LEU A 60 13.07 -6.20 20.45
N GLU A 61 12.02 -7.03 20.40
CA GLU A 61 10.79 -6.76 19.63
C GLU A 61 10.19 -5.43 20.05
N GLY A 62 9.96 -5.21 21.37
CA GLY A 62 9.45 -3.93 21.88
C GLY A 62 10.33 -2.74 21.49
N CYS A 63 11.65 -2.88 21.49
CA CYS A 63 12.55 -1.82 21.02
C CYS A 63 12.35 -1.53 19.52
N ALA A 64 12.06 -2.53 18.70
CA ALA A 64 11.77 -2.34 17.28
C ALA A 64 10.40 -1.69 17.09
N GLU A 65 9.37 -2.12 17.80
CA GLU A 65 8.02 -1.52 17.79
C GLU A 65 8.03 -0.02 18.14
N HIS A 66 8.80 0.37 19.16
CA HIS A 66 8.97 1.79 19.49
C HIS A 66 9.61 2.59 18.35
N ARG A 67 10.54 1.98 17.58
CA ARG A 67 11.12 2.61 16.40
C ARG A 67 10.12 2.70 15.25
N ILE A 68 9.29 1.67 15.04
CA ILE A 68 8.20 1.69 14.05
C ILE A 68 7.27 2.87 14.39
N ALA A 69 6.72 2.92 15.59
CA ALA A 69 5.80 3.98 16.00
C ALA A 69 6.37 5.40 15.81
N ALA A 70 7.66 5.57 16.08
CA ALA A 70 8.33 6.86 15.87
C ALA A 70 8.45 7.23 14.38
N VAL A 71 8.76 6.26 13.50
CA VAL A 71 8.86 6.50 12.05
C VAL A 71 7.48 6.71 11.44
N ASP A 72 6.47 5.92 11.83
CA ASP A 72 5.08 6.02 11.38
C ASP A 72 4.50 7.41 11.66
N THR A 73 4.80 7.96 12.83
CA THR A 73 4.39 9.33 13.16
C THR A 73 4.90 10.34 12.12
N ARG A 74 6.14 10.18 11.66
CA ARG A 74 6.75 11.05 10.65
C ARG A 74 6.18 10.78 9.25
N ILE A 75 6.01 9.50 8.88
CA ILE A 75 5.37 9.10 7.62
C ILE A 75 3.97 9.73 7.54
N ASN A 76 3.16 9.57 8.58
CA ASN A 76 1.80 10.12 8.63
C ASN A 76 1.80 11.66 8.53
N ALA A 77 2.78 12.33 9.09
CA ALA A 77 2.91 13.79 8.95
C ALA A 77 3.23 14.19 7.50
N LEU A 78 4.17 13.49 6.83
CA LEU A 78 4.52 13.75 5.43
C LEU A 78 3.39 13.39 4.47
N ARG A 79 2.69 12.27 4.67
CA ARG A 79 1.51 11.90 3.89
C ARG A 79 0.46 13.00 3.88
N ARG A 80 0.17 13.60 5.03
CA ARG A 80 -0.74 14.74 5.12
C ARG A 80 -0.23 15.93 4.32
N GLN A 81 1.07 16.24 4.41
CA GLN A 81 1.66 17.36 3.67
C GLN A 81 1.59 17.11 2.15
N VAL A 82 2.04 15.96 1.66
CA VAL A 82 1.94 15.58 0.24
C VAL A 82 0.49 15.68 -0.23
N PHE A 83 -0.45 15.08 0.50
CA PHE A 83 -1.86 15.06 0.15
C PHE A 83 -2.47 16.48 0.01
N GLN A 84 -2.03 17.42 0.82
CA GLN A 84 -2.46 18.83 0.75
C GLN A 84 -1.96 19.53 -0.52
N HIS A 85 -0.81 19.12 -1.07
CA HIS A 85 -0.26 19.68 -2.31
C HIS A 85 -0.91 19.09 -3.58
N LEU A 86 -1.59 17.95 -3.47
CA LEU A 86 -2.29 17.34 -4.59
C LEU A 86 -3.55 18.17 -4.94
N TYR A 87 -3.56 18.76 -6.13
CA TYR A 87 -4.55 19.76 -6.54
C TYR A 87 -5.90 19.17 -6.98
N ASP A 88 -5.94 17.90 -7.41
CA ASP A 88 -7.17 17.25 -7.87
C ASP A 88 -7.47 15.92 -7.21
N ASN A 89 -8.72 15.46 -7.36
CA ASN A 89 -9.19 14.21 -6.75
C ASN A 89 -8.62 12.97 -7.45
N ALA A 90 -8.15 13.04 -8.69
CA ALA A 90 -7.51 11.92 -9.36
C ALA A 90 -6.14 11.67 -8.73
N ALA A 91 -5.29 12.69 -8.66
CA ALA A 91 -3.99 12.62 -8.01
C ALA A 91 -4.09 12.15 -6.54
N ARG A 92 -5.11 12.60 -5.82
CA ARG A 92 -5.35 12.15 -4.44
C ARG A 92 -5.72 10.67 -4.37
N ARG A 93 -6.54 10.16 -5.27
CA ARG A 93 -6.87 8.73 -5.33
C ARG A 93 -5.64 7.89 -5.68
N ASP A 94 -4.85 8.34 -6.65
CA ASP A 94 -3.64 7.65 -7.06
C ASP A 94 -2.63 7.58 -5.92
N PHE A 95 -2.47 8.66 -5.16
CA PHE A 95 -1.63 8.68 -3.96
C PHE A 95 -2.15 7.71 -2.88
N ILE A 96 -3.47 7.70 -2.60
CA ILE A 96 -4.07 6.76 -1.64
C ILE A 96 -3.81 5.32 -2.06
N SER A 97 -3.97 5.01 -3.36
CA SER A 97 -3.72 3.68 -3.92
C SER A 97 -2.25 3.28 -3.75
N ALA A 98 -1.32 4.14 -4.17
CA ALA A 98 0.12 3.89 -4.06
C ALA A 98 0.56 3.63 -2.62
N GLU A 99 0.03 4.38 -1.66
CA GLU A 99 0.33 4.19 -0.25
C GLU A 99 -0.26 2.87 0.30
N GLY A 100 -1.42 2.45 -0.20
CA GLY A 100 -2.00 1.14 0.11
C GLY A 100 -1.16 -0.01 -0.44
N ASP A 101 -0.71 0.09 -1.68
CA ASP A 101 0.15 -0.90 -2.35
C ASP A 101 1.52 -1.00 -1.66
N TRP A 102 2.10 0.15 -1.27
CA TRP A 102 3.33 0.15 -0.50
C TRP A 102 3.16 -0.55 0.85
N PHE A 103 2.08 -0.30 1.57
CA PHE A 103 1.81 -0.97 2.85
C PHE A 103 1.68 -2.49 2.66
N ALA A 104 0.96 -2.94 1.64
CA ALA A 104 0.82 -4.35 1.32
C ALA A 104 2.18 -5.00 0.96
N TYR A 105 3.00 -4.29 0.17
CA TYR A 105 4.37 -4.72 -0.14
C TYR A 105 5.22 -4.86 1.13
N ARG A 106 5.20 -3.86 2.02
CA ARG A 106 5.94 -3.89 3.29
C ARG A 106 5.59 -5.12 4.12
N GLN A 107 4.30 -5.40 4.29
CA GLN A 107 3.85 -6.56 5.05
C GLN A 107 4.31 -7.87 4.42
N ALA A 108 4.12 -8.05 3.12
CA ALA A 108 4.52 -9.27 2.42
C ALA A 108 6.03 -9.49 2.46
N MET A 109 6.82 -8.42 2.25
CA MET A 109 8.28 -8.49 2.26
C MET A 109 8.82 -8.85 3.63
N CYS A 110 8.33 -8.20 4.69
CA CYS A 110 8.81 -8.45 6.04
C CYS A 110 8.37 -9.82 6.58
N THR A 111 7.19 -10.31 6.18
CA THR A 111 6.80 -11.69 6.45
C THR A 111 7.78 -12.65 5.79
N SER A 112 8.06 -12.50 4.49
CA SER A 112 8.98 -13.35 3.76
C SER A 112 10.41 -13.34 4.34
N GLU A 113 10.89 -12.17 4.78
CA GLU A 113 12.21 -12.03 5.39
C GLU A 113 12.28 -12.73 6.75
N SER A 114 11.26 -12.62 7.58
CA SER A 114 11.21 -13.26 8.90
C SER A 114 11.01 -14.77 8.81
N ASP A 115 10.36 -15.28 7.76
CA ASP A 115 10.12 -16.72 7.54
C ASP A 115 11.42 -17.51 7.35
N VAL A 116 12.55 -16.87 7.03
CA VAL A 116 13.87 -17.52 6.96
C VAL A 116 14.25 -18.14 8.31
N ASN A 117 13.74 -17.58 9.42
CA ASN A 117 13.96 -18.05 10.78
C ASN A 117 12.70 -18.72 11.39
N GLU A 118 11.83 -19.29 10.54
CA GLU A 118 10.56 -19.90 10.95
C GLU A 118 10.74 -20.86 12.14
N GLY A 119 9.86 -20.73 13.15
CA GLY A 119 9.91 -21.49 14.41
C GLY A 119 10.92 -20.96 15.42
N GLY A 120 11.73 -19.96 15.08
CA GLY A 120 12.65 -19.30 15.99
C GLY A 120 12.01 -18.18 16.81
N SER A 121 12.52 -17.96 18.02
CA SER A 121 12.03 -16.88 18.91
C SER A 121 12.39 -15.46 18.38
N LEU A 122 13.24 -15.36 17.36
CA LEU A 122 13.65 -14.09 16.77
C LEU A 122 12.73 -13.63 15.61
N VAL A 123 11.83 -14.48 15.11
CA VAL A 123 10.91 -14.14 14.00
C VAL A 123 10.20 -12.80 14.20
N PRO A 124 9.58 -12.49 15.36
CA PRO A 124 8.95 -11.18 15.55
C PRO A 124 9.95 -10.01 15.54
N VAL A 125 11.17 -10.25 16.04
CA VAL A 125 12.24 -9.23 16.05
C VAL A 125 12.72 -8.93 14.62
N ASP A 126 12.91 -9.97 13.81
CA ASP A 126 13.34 -9.85 12.43
C ASP A 126 12.27 -9.14 11.60
N PHE A 127 11.00 -9.54 11.74
CA PHE A 127 9.86 -8.85 11.14
C PHE A 127 9.85 -7.36 11.48
N ALA A 128 9.90 -7.02 12.76
CA ALA A 128 9.83 -5.65 13.24
C ALA A 128 11.05 -4.80 12.76
N ASN A 129 12.24 -5.39 12.69
CA ASN A 129 13.43 -4.72 12.15
C ASN A 129 13.31 -4.47 10.64
N CYS A 130 12.77 -5.42 9.87
CA CYS A 130 12.47 -5.23 8.47
C CYS A 130 11.48 -4.07 8.27
N VAL A 131 10.38 -4.03 9.05
CA VAL A 131 9.41 -2.93 9.02
C VAL A 131 10.09 -1.58 9.26
N VAL A 132 10.91 -1.45 10.30
CA VAL A 132 11.69 -0.23 10.57
C VAL A 132 12.56 0.17 9.37
N HIS A 133 13.16 -0.82 8.70
CA HIS A 133 14.03 -0.56 7.54
C HIS A 133 13.22 0.01 6.37
N LEU A 134 12.13 -0.65 5.97
CA LEU A 134 11.28 -0.21 4.86
C LEU A 134 10.58 1.11 5.16
N ASP A 135 10.11 1.34 6.38
CA ASP A 135 9.52 2.60 6.80
C ASP A 135 10.49 3.78 6.65
N ARG A 136 11.77 3.57 6.98
CA ARG A 136 12.79 4.61 6.81
C ARG A 136 13.07 4.92 5.36
N GLN A 137 13.07 3.92 4.48
CA GLN A 137 13.21 4.12 3.05
C GLN A 137 12.03 4.91 2.51
N HIS A 138 10.81 4.49 2.85
CA HIS A 138 9.59 5.19 2.42
C HIS A 138 9.51 6.63 2.97
N LEU A 139 9.94 6.84 4.20
CA LEU A 139 10.03 8.19 4.77
C LEU A 139 10.94 9.10 3.91
N ALA A 140 12.07 8.59 3.44
CA ALA A 140 12.98 9.35 2.56
C ALA A 140 12.35 9.65 1.19
N GLU A 141 11.59 8.68 0.64
CA GLU A 141 10.83 8.85 -0.61
C GLU A 141 9.76 9.94 -0.46
N LEU A 142 8.99 9.91 0.63
CA LEU A 142 7.98 10.93 0.92
C LEU A 142 8.59 12.34 1.14
N VAL A 143 9.76 12.44 1.76
CA VAL A 143 10.51 13.70 1.87
C VAL A 143 10.86 14.23 0.48
N THR A 144 11.37 13.37 -0.39
CA THR A 144 11.71 13.73 -1.77
C THR A 144 10.48 14.16 -2.56
N LEU A 145 9.39 13.39 -2.46
CA LEU A 145 8.13 13.71 -3.10
C LEU A 145 7.58 15.05 -2.62
N ARG A 146 7.56 15.29 -1.32
CA ARG A 146 7.10 16.57 -0.75
C ARG A 146 7.94 17.74 -1.28
N SER A 147 9.27 17.59 -1.33
CA SER A 147 10.15 18.66 -1.78
C SER A 147 9.97 18.99 -3.26
N SER A 148 9.47 18.05 -4.08
CA SER A 148 9.17 18.31 -5.50
C SER A 148 8.00 19.28 -5.71
N TYR A 149 7.19 19.54 -4.70
CA TYR A 149 6.11 20.53 -4.73
C TYR A 149 6.54 21.91 -4.22
N GLU A 150 7.75 22.05 -3.69
CA GLU A 150 8.25 23.35 -3.25
C GLU A 150 8.81 24.11 -4.47
N PRO A 151 8.49 25.41 -4.64
CA PRO A 151 9.07 26.20 -5.72
C PRO A 151 10.59 26.25 -5.56
N ALA A 152 11.31 26.11 -6.67
CA ALA A 152 12.76 26.31 -6.69
C ALA A 152 13.08 27.72 -6.18
N SER A 153 13.80 27.81 -5.07
CA SER A 153 14.27 29.07 -4.45
C SER A 153 15.42 29.68 -5.24
#